data_9af64fffe2aacc61d893096649c60426
#
_entry.id   9af64fffe2aacc61d893096649c60426
#
_cell.length_a   1.000
_cell.length_b   1.000
_cell.length_c   1.000
_cell.angle_alpha   90.00
_cell.angle_beta   90.00
_cell.angle_gamma   90.00
#
_symmetry.space_group_name_H-M   'P 1'
#
loop_
_entity.id
_entity.type
_entity.pdbx_description
1 polymer ?
#
loop_
_entity_poly.entity_id
_entity_poly.type
_entity_poly.pdbx_seq_one_letter_code
_entity_poly.pdbx_strand_id
1 'polypeptide(L)'
;MSTLRTERLVRRHTVIADDGVPLAVHEIGAAGAPLTAVFVHGHCGRTETWAPLRDSLLRHRGATLRMVFFDHRGHGASGTAGPETYTVEQLGRDLAAVLRAVSAGPVVLVGHSMGGMTILSYARQHPHEIGTRVAGICLIGTAAGDLGRSGLGRYLDSPAVELFHRAVQHAPGAVQHALHLGGRAVRPLRRAAQRRAPGSRWAALLAVLANETPVVTMAAFLRSFALLDESAALAVLAAVPALVLCGSRTSGPRSSCPPVSRRGCRAPNWCGSTEPDTR
;
A
#
# COMPACT_ATOMS: atom_id res chain seq x y z
N MET A 1 -27.73 -9.27 -32.56
CA MET A 1 -26.82 -9.54 -31.44
C MET A 1 -26.78 -8.31 -30.61
N SER A 2 -27.48 -8.32 -29.46
CA SER A 2 -27.56 -7.20 -28.54
C SER A 2 -26.20 -7.05 -27.84
N THR A 3 -25.48 -5.96 -28.09
CA THR A 3 -24.30 -5.56 -27.33
C THR A 3 -24.79 -5.15 -25.95
N LEU A 4 -24.72 -6.09 -25.01
CA LEU A 4 -24.82 -5.77 -23.57
C LEU A 4 -23.76 -4.72 -23.28
N ARG A 5 -24.18 -3.48 -23.20
CA ARG A 5 -23.38 -2.36 -22.67
C ARG A 5 -23.11 -2.71 -21.20
N THR A 6 -21.95 -3.30 -20.92
CA THR A 6 -21.55 -3.63 -19.56
C THR A 6 -21.53 -2.32 -18.76
N GLU A 7 -22.55 -2.11 -17.92
CA GLU A 7 -22.62 -0.91 -17.09
C GLU A 7 -21.36 -0.86 -16.23
N ARG A 8 -20.61 0.22 -16.36
CA ARG A 8 -19.41 0.46 -15.61
C ARG A 8 -19.81 0.92 -14.21
N LEU A 9 -19.49 0.11 -13.20
CA LEU A 9 -19.65 0.52 -11.82
C LEU A 9 -18.65 1.65 -11.53
N VAL A 10 -19.15 2.80 -11.08
CA VAL A 10 -18.35 3.85 -10.44
C VAL A 10 -19.08 4.22 -9.16
N ARG A 11 -18.56 3.76 -8.03
CA ARG A 11 -19.19 3.96 -6.73
C ARG A 11 -18.17 4.51 -5.73
N ARG A 12 -18.59 5.53 -4.99
CA ARG A 12 -17.85 6.05 -3.83
C ARG A 12 -18.74 5.91 -2.61
N HIS A 13 -18.20 5.37 -1.54
CA HIS A 13 -18.91 5.21 -0.28
C HIS A 13 -17.92 5.18 0.88
N THR A 14 -18.48 5.16 2.08
CA THR A 14 -17.70 5.10 3.31
C THR A 14 -17.93 3.75 3.98
N VAL A 15 -16.85 3.12 4.42
CA VAL A 15 -16.87 1.93 5.28
C VAL A 15 -16.44 2.38 6.67
N ILE A 16 -17.16 1.95 7.69
CA ILE A 16 -16.78 2.26 9.08
C ILE A 16 -15.91 1.14 9.60
N ALA A 17 -14.71 1.49 10.07
CA ALA A 17 -13.79 0.57 10.74
C ALA A 17 -14.35 0.10 12.10
N ASP A 18 -13.73 -0.90 12.69
CA ASP A 18 -14.15 -1.50 13.97
C ASP A 18 -14.11 -0.51 15.15
N ASP A 19 -13.26 0.50 15.07
CA ASP A 19 -13.12 1.59 16.04
C ASP A 19 -13.86 2.89 15.66
N GLY A 20 -14.74 2.83 14.64
CA GLY A 20 -15.58 3.94 14.21
C GLY A 20 -14.98 4.89 13.19
N VAL A 21 -13.72 4.66 12.76
CA VAL A 21 -13.07 5.53 11.75
C VAL A 21 -13.68 5.33 10.38
N PRO A 22 -14.14 6.40 9.69
CA PRO A 22 -14.67 6.30 8.33
C PRO A 22 -13.54 6.13 7.31
N LEU A 23 -13.64 5.08 6.49
CA LEU A 23 -12.70 4.76 5.42
C LEU A 23 -13.36 5.07 4.06
N ALA A 24 -12.73 5.93 3.27
CA ALA A 24 -13.21 6.29 1.94
C ALA A 24 -12.88 5.17 0.94
N VAL A 25 -13.90 4.63 0.29
CA VAL A 25 -13.81 3.52 -0.65
C VAL A 25 -14.29 3.93 -2.03
N HIS A 26 -13.53 3.58 -3.06
CA HIS A 26 -13.86 3.80 -4.47
C HIS A 26 -13.89 2.47 -5.21
N GLU A 27 -15.00 2.17 -5.86
CA GLU A 27 -15.18 0.96 -6.67
C GLU A 27 -15.35 1.33 -8.13
N ILE A 28 -14.62 0.64 -9.01
CA ILE A 28 -14.61 0.91 -10.45
C ILE A 28 -14.52 -0.42 -11.19
N GLY A 29 -15.28 -0.58 -12.27
CA GLY A 29 -15.20 -1.75 -13.15
C GLY A 29 -16.57 -2.24 -13.59
N ALA A 30 -16.70 -3.52 -13.96
CA ALA A 30 -17.96 -4.14 -14.31
C ALA A 30 -18.70 -4.62 -13.05
N ALA A 31 -20.00 -4.34 -12.95
CA ALA A 31 -20.81 -4.72 -11.78
C ALA A 31 -20.83 -6.24 -11.56
N GLY A 32 -20.85 -7.04 -12.63
CA GLY A 32 -20.85 -8.50 -12.59
C GLY A 32 -19.47 -9.13 -12.86
N ALA A 33 -18.38 -8.41 -12.61
CA ALA A 33 -17.04 -8.96 -12.86
C ALA A 33 -16.76 -10.19 -12.01
N PRO A 34 -16.19 -11.25 -12.60
CA PRO A 34 -15.91 -12.51 -11.89
C PRO A 34 -14.75 -12.38 -10.89
N LEU A 35 -13.95 -11.32 -11.00
CA LEU A 35 -12.80 -11.06 -10.13
C LEU A 35 -12.84 -9.66 -9.55
N THR A 36 -12.58 -9.55 -8.25
CA THR A 36 -12.37 -8.26 -7.56
C THR A 36 -10.91 -8.13 -7.16
N ALA A 37 -10.27 -7.01 -7.52
CA ALA A 37 -8.96 -6.64 -7.03
C ALA A 37 -9.08 -5.47 -6.03
N VAL A 38 -8.48 -5.62 -4.85
CA VAL A 38 -8.46 -4.59 -3.79
C VAL A 38 -7.06 -3.99 -3.71
N PHE A 39 -6.97 -2.69 -3.90
CA PHE A 39 -5.70 -1.95 -3.97
C PHE A 39 -5.45 -1.17 -2.70
N VAL A 40 -4.33 -1.44 -2.06
CA VAL A 40 -3.92 -0.91 -0.77
C VAL A 40 -2.66 -0.07 -0.94
N HIS A 41 -2.80 1.26 -0.79
CA HIS A 41 -1.70 2.20 -1.05
C HIS A 41 -0.65 2.22 0.07
N GLY A 42 0.52 2.80 -0.21
CA GLY A 42 1.61 2.96 0.75
C GLY A 42 1.44 4.19 1.65
N HIS A 43 2.33 4.29 2.64
CA HIS A 43 2.42 5.44 3.53
C HIS A 43 2.52 6.74 2.73
N CYS A 44 1.83 7.78 3.18
CA CYS A 44 1.73 9.06 2.49
C CYS A 44 1.11 8.98 1.08
N GLY A 45 0.54 7.83 0.70
CA GLY A 45 -0.22 7.66 -0.54
C GLY A 45 -1.71 7.93 -0.34
N ARG A 46 -2.44 7.71 -1.41
CA ARG A 46 -3.91 7.74 -1.46
C ARG A 46 -4.39 6.99 -2.71
N THR A 47 -5.70 6.82 -2.86
CA THR A 47 -6.29 6.08 -3.97
C THR A 47 -5.82 6.54 -5.35
N GLU A 48 -5.54 7.84 -5.54
CA GLU A 48 -5.01 8.40 -6.79
C GLU A 48 -3.61 7.90 -7.16
N THR A 49 -2.86 7.35 -6.22
CA THR A 49 -1.55 6.73 -6.50
C THR A 49 -1.68 5.59 -7.51
N TRP A 50 -2.82 4.93 -7.54
CA TRP A 50 -3.13 3.82 -8.43
C TRP A 50 -3.65 4.23 -9.81
N ALA A 51 -3.84 5.53 -10.09
CA ALA A 51 -4.47 5.99 -11.33
C ALA A 51 -3.83 5.43 -12.62
N PRO A 52 -2.49 5.39 -12.78
CA PRO A 52 -1.89 4.83 -13.99
C PRO A 52 -2.19 3.34 -14.17
N LEU A 53 -2.12 2.55 -13.08
CA LEU A 53 -2.42 1.11 -13.10
C LEU A 53 -3.91 0.87 -13.32
N ARG A 54 -4.78 1.60 -12.61
CA ARG A 54 -6.23 1.59 -12.78
C ARG A 54 -6.62 1.78 -14.24
N ASP A 55 -6.10 2.84 -14.87
CA ASP A 55 -6.45 3.19 -16.24
C ASP A 55 -5.94 2.14 -17.24
N SER A 56 -4.78 1.55 -16.99
CA SER A 56 -4.26 0.42 -17.77
C SER A 56 -5.14 -0.82 -17.62
N LEU A 57 -5.51 -1.20 -16.42
CA LEU A 57 -6.36 -2.35 -16.14
C LEU A 57 -7.77 -2.18 -16.74
N LEU A 58 -8.35 -0.98 -16.69
CA LEU A 58 -9.62 -0.68 -17.33
C LEU A 58 -9.58 -0.88 -18.85
N ARG A 59 -8.49 -0.50 -19.48
CA ARG A 59 -8.34 -0.71 -20.93
C ARG A 59 -8.25 -2.20 -21.30
N HIS A 60 -7.54 -2.99 -20.50
CA HIS A 60 -7.21 -4.37 -20.85
C HIS A 60 -8.17 -5.40 -20.24
N ARG A 61 -8.79 -5.09 -19.10
CA ARG A 61 -9.58 -6.03 -18.28
C ARG A 61 -10.93 -5.49 -17.82
N GLY A 62 -11.36 -4.33 -18.29
CA GLY A 62 -12.52 -3.60 -17.78
C GLY A 62 -13.85 -4.37 -17.73
N ALA A 63 -14.01 -5.41 -18.56
CA ALA A 63 -15.21 -6.26 -18.55
C ALA A 63 -15.13 -7.40 -17.52
N THR A 64 -13.93 -7.78 -17.07
CA THR A 64 -13.70 -8.98 -16.24
C THR A 64 -13.15 -8.66 -14.85
N LEU A 65 -12.91 -7.38 -14.55
CA LEU A 65 -12.30 -6.94 -13.31
C LEU A 65 -13.11 -5.82 -12.66
N ARG A 66 -13.44 -6.00 -11.37
CA ARG A 66 -13.87 -4.96 -10.47
C ARG A 66 -12.68 -4.55 -9.61
N MET A 67 -12.45 -3.27 -9.51
CA MET A 67 -11.35 -2.70 -8.73
C MET A 67 -11.92 -1.93 -7.54
N VAL A 68 -11.36 -2.17 -6.37
CA VAL A 68 -11.67 -1.50 -5.13
C VAL A 68 -10.41 -0.80 -4.65
N PHE A 69 -10.51 0.49 -4.38
CA PHE A 69 -9.47 1.33 -3.81
C PHE A 69 -10.00 1.91 -2.52
N PHE A 70 -9.19 2.03 -1.49
CA PHE A 70 -9.59 2.77 -0.31
C PHE A 70 -8.40 3.57 0.23
N ASP A 71 -8.69 4.66 0.90
CA ASP A 71 -7.70 5.43 1.63
C ASP A 71 -7.55 4.86 3.04
N HIS A 72 -6.30 4.64 3.47
CA HIS A 72 -6.03 4.28 4.86
C HIS A 72 -6.49 5.37 5.81
N ARG A 73 -6.79 5.00 7.07
CA ARG A 73 -7.02 6.00 8.14
C ARG A 73 -5.96 7.08 8.14
N GLY A 74 -6.36 8.33 8.34
CA GLY A 74 -5.48 9.49 8.32
C GLY A 74 -4.91 9.87 6.95
N HIS A 75 -5.34 9.22 5.86
CA HIS A 75 -4.90 9.51 4.49
C HIS A 75 -6.10 9.85 3.58
N GLY A 76 -5.81 10.63 2.55
CA GLY A 76 -6.78 10.95 1.49
C GLY A 76 -8.09 11.52 2.04
N ALA A 77 -9.21 10.86 1.71
CA ALA A 77 -10.56 11.22 2.15
C ALA A 77 -11.06 10.40 3.35
N SER A 78 -10.23 9.51 3.91
CA SER A 78 -10.56 8.77 5.13
C SER A 78 -10.43 9.62 6.39
N GLY A 79 -11.15 9.24 7.43
CA GLY A 79 -11.10 9.90 8.73
C GLY A 79 -9.75 9.77 9.44
N THR A 80 -9.54 10.67 10.39
CA THR A 80 -8.41 10.64 11.32
C THR A 80 -8.81 9.97 12.62
N ALA A 81 -7.83 9.50 13.39
CA ALA A 81 -8.02 8.85 14.68
C ALA A 81 -6.90 9.26 15.66
N GLY A 82 -6.93 8.76 16.87
CA GLY A 82 -5.86 8.97 17.84
C GLY A 82 -4.53 8.38 17.37
N PRO A 83 -3.39 9.02 17.71
CA PRO A 83 -2.05 8.60 17.25
C PRO A 83 -1.72 7.14 17.56
N GLU A 84 -2.24 6.61 18.66
CA GLU A 84 -2.07 5.23 19.12
C GLU A 84 -2.70 4.18 18.19
N THR A 85 -3.67 4.59 17.36
CA THR A 85 -4.36 3.69 16.42
C THR A 85 -3.66 3.56 15.06
N TYR A 86 -2.64 4.38 14.79
CA TYR A 86 -1.89 4.33 13.53
C TYR A 86 -0.84 3.20 13.57
N THR A 87 -1.33 1.97 13.62
CA THR A 87 -0.50 0.75 13.65
C THR A 87 -0.77 -0.13 12.44
N VAL A 88 0.22 -0.93 12.03
CA VAL A 88 0.05 -1.90 10.93
C VAL A 88 -1.00 -2.93 11.31
N GLU A 89 -1.11 -3.30 12.58
CA GLU A 89 -2.13 -4.21 13.07
C GLU A 89 -3.54 -3.64 12.86
N GLN A 90 -3.76 -2.36 13.20
CA GLN A 90 -5.06 -1.71 12.95
C GLN A 90 -5.37 -1.59 11.47
N LEU A 91 -4.37 -1.35 10.61
CA LEU A 91 -4.59 -1.37 9.16
C LEU A 91 -5.08 -2.73 8.64
N GLY A 92 -4.64 -3.84 9.27
CA GLY A 92 -5.16 -5.18 8.99
C GLY A 92 -6.65 -5.29 9.29
N ARG A 93 -7.10 -4.75 10.43
CA ARG A 93 -8.53 -4.68 10.81
C ARG A 93 -9.33 -3.76 9.87
N ASP A 94 -8.76 -2.64 9.47
CA ASP A 94 -9.38 -1.74 8.47
C ASP A 94 -9.61 -2.45 7.14
N LEU A 95 -8.60 -3.18 6.65
CA LEU A 95 -8.74 -3.98 5.44
C LEU A 95 -9.83 -5.05 5.58
N ALA A 96 -9.95 -5.70 6.75
CA ALA A 96 -11.02 -6.64 7.01
C ALA A 96 -12.41 -5.97 6.95
N ALA A 97 -12.57 -4.75 7.47
CA ALA A 97 -13.81 -3.99 7.38
C ALA A 97 -14.16 -3.66 5.91
N VAL A 98 -13.18 -3.20 5.13
CA VAL A 98 -13.36 -2.92 3.70
C VAL A 98 -13.76 -4.19 2.96
N LEU A 99 -13.07 -5.29 3.17
CA LEU A 99 -13.37 -6.56 2.51
C LEU A 99 -14.80 -7.02 2.83
N ARG A 100 -15.25 -6.97 4.08
CA ARG A 100 -16.63 -7.31 4.46
C ARG A 100 -17.67 -6.47 3.71
N ALA A 101 -17.38 -5.19 3.48
CA ALA A 101 -18.33 -4.27 2.86
C ALA A 101 -18.43 -4.39 1.34
N VAL A 102 -17.36 -4.82 0.65
CA VAL A 102 -17.26 -4.64 -0.81
C VAL A 102 -17.46 -5.90 -1.64
N SER A 103 -17.31 -7.10 -1.09
CA SER A 103 -17.39 -8.31 -1.91
C SER A 103 -17.80 -9.55 -1.14
N ALA A 104 -18.68 -10.33 -1.76
CA ALA A 104 -18.99 -11.70 -1.33
C ALA A 104 -18.16 -12.76 -2.08
N GLY A 105 -17.45 -12.41 -3.17
CA GLY A 105 -16.68 -13.30 -4.03
C GLY A 105 -15.18 -13.29 -3.75
N PRO A 106 -14.41 -14.08 -4.51
CA PRO A 106 -12.96 -14.14 -4.38
C PRO A 106 -12.31 -12.81 -4.73
N VAL A 107 -11.27 -12.44 -3.98
CA VAL A 107 -10.51 -11.21 -4.17
C VAL A 107 -9.03 -11.47 -4.38
N VAL A 108 -8.39 -10.57 -5.14
CA VAL A 108 -6.92 -10.45 -5.20
C VAL A 108 -6.53 -9.17 -4.47
N LEU A 109 -5.61 -9.27 -3.51
CA LEU A 109 -5.09 -8.12 -2.77
C LEU A 109 -3.82 -7.59 -3.42
N VAL A 110 -3.76 -6.29 -3.67
CA VAL A 110 -2.60 -5.62 -4.28
C VAL A 110 -2.13 -4.54 -3.33
N GLY A 111 -0.97 -4.72 -2.72
CA GLY A 111 -0.42 -3.80 -1.71
C GLY A 111 0.94 -3.22 -2.09
N HIS A 112 1.08 -1.91 -1.94
CA HIS A 112 2.34 -1.20 -2.12
C HIS A 112 2.88 -0.71 -0.78
N SER A 113 4.16 -1.00 -0.47
CA SER A 113 4.84 -0.55 0.75
C SER A 113 4.00 -0.84 2.01
N MET A 114 3.56 0.16 2.78
CA MET A 114 2.65 0.02 3.93
C MET A 114 1.39 -0.80 3.57
N GLY A 115 0.85 -0.66 2.35
CA GLY A 115 -0.29 -1.46 1.91
C GLY A 115 0.03 -2.96 1.81
N GLY A 116 1.27 -3.33 1.52
CA GLY A 116 1.72 -4.71 1.60
C GLY A 116 1.81 -5.19 3.06
N MET A 117 2.31 -4.36 3.98
CA MET A 117 2.32 -4.65 5.42
C MET A 117 0.89 -4.84 5.96
N THR A 118 -0.05 -4.02 5.48
CA THR A 118 -1.49 -4.17 5.77
C THR A 118 -2.02 -5.55 5.36
N ILE A 119 -1.66 -6.03 4.16
CA ILE A 119 -2.06 -7.35 3.66
C ILE A 119 -1.45 -8.47 4.52
N LEU A 120 -0.18 -8.33 4.90
CA LEU A 120 0.48 -9.27 5.80
C LEU A 120 -0.23 -9.33 7.15
N SER A 121 -0.49 -8.18 7.76
CA SER A 121 -1.20 -8.11 9.04
C SER A 121 -2.61 -8.70 8.95
N TYR A 122 -3.35 -8.42 7.87
CA TYR A 122 -4.64 -9.02 7.61
C TYR A 122 -4.55 -10.56 7.51
N ALA A 123 -3.57 -11.09 6.78
CA ALA A 123 -3.40 -12.53 6.61
C ALA A 123 -3.08 -13.22 7.95
N ARG A 124 -2.27 -12.60 8.81
CA ARG A 124 -1.98 -13.12 10.15
C ARG A 124 -3.23 -13.12 11.03
N GLN A 125 -4.07 -12.07 10.95
CA GLN A 125 -5.28 -11.93 11.76
C GLN A 125 -6.43 -12.80 11.25
N HIS A 126 -6.50 -13.09 9.94
CA HIS A 126 -7.58 -13.82 9.29
C HIS A 126 -7.06 -14.96 8.41
N PRO A 127 -6.28 -15.91 8.96
CA PRO A 127 -5.64 -16.96 8.15
C PRO A 127 -6.64 -17.85 7.42
N HIS A 128 -7.85 -18.03 7.95
CA HIS A 128 -8.92 -18.82 7.34
C HIS A 128 -9.51 -18.18 6.07
N GLU A 129 -9.33 -16.88 5.87
CA GLU A 129 -9.79 -16.20 4.64
C GLU A 129 -8.79 -16.34 3.48
N ILE A 130 -7.54 -16.73 3.76
CA ILE A 130 -6.51 -16.95 2.73
C ILE A 130 -6.72 -18.31 2.08
N GLY A 131 -6.90 -18.31 0.75
CA GLY A 131 -7.24 -19.50 -0.03
C GLY A 131 -8.75 -19.76 -0.15
N THR A 132 -9.58 -19.14 0.67
CA THR A 132 -11.06 -19.20 0.56
C THR A 132 -11.61 -17.96 -0.12
N ARG A 133 -11.45 -16.81 0.51
CA ARG A 133 -11.87 -15.51 -0.01
C ARG A 133 -10.74 -14.79 -0.75
N VAL A 134 -9.53 -14.77 -0.19
CA VAL A 134 -8.36 -14.21 -0.85
C VAL A 134 -7.76 -15.27 -1.76
N ALA A 135 -7.97 -15.11 -3.06
CA ALA A 135 -7.52 -16.05 -4.09
C ALA A 135 -6.10 -15.79 -4.60
N GLY A 136 -5.49 -14.65 -4.23
CA GLY A 136 -4.12 -14.30 -4.61
C GLY A 136 -3.70 -12.95 -4.08
N ILE A 137 -2.39 -12.69 -4.09
CA ILE A 137 -1.80 -11.44 -3.59
C ILE A 137 -0.75 -10.89 -4.55
N CYS A 138 -0.59 -9.57 -4.55
CA CYS A 138 0.50 -8.87 -5.20
C CYS A 138 1.14 -7.90 -4.19
N LEU A 139 2.40 -8.11 -3.84
CA LEU A 139 3.17 -7.32 -2.89
C LEU A 139 4.23 -6.50 -3.63
N ILE A 140 4.17 -5.18 -3.53
CA ILE A 140 5.02 -4.27 -4.30
C ILE A 140 5.86 -3.43 -3.33
N GLY A 141 7.19 -3.62 -3.33
CA GLY A 141 8.12 -2.81 -2.54
C GLY A 141 7.79 -2.76 -1.04
N THR A 142 7.46 -3.89 -0.45
CA THR A 142 7.06 -4.04 0.96
C THR A 142 8.01 -4.95 1.74
N ALA A 143 7.83 -5.05 3.04
CA ALA A 143 8.59 -5.91 3.94
C ALA A 143 7.65 -6.57 4.96
N ALA A 144 8.02 -7.76 5.43
CA ALA A 144 7.33 -8.48 6.49
C ALA A 144 7.88 -8.15 7.89
N GLY A 145 9.08 -7.59 7.97
CA GLY A 145 9.77 -7.22 9.21
C GLY A 145 11.18 -6.73 8.92
N ASP A 146 11.98 -6.59 9.98
CA ASP A 146 13.41 -6.21 9.89
C ASP A 146 13.69 -4.92 9.10
N LEU A 147 12.76 -3.97 9.10
CA LEU A 147 12.90 -2.71 8.35
C LEU A 147 14.15 -1.92 8.78
N GLY A 148 14.49 -1.94 10.07
CA GLY A 148 15.67 -1.26 10.61
C GLY A 148 17.01 -1.77 10.04
N ARG A 149 17.02 -2.97 9.47
CA ARG A 149 18.25 -3.61 8.95
C ARG A 149 18.52 -3.31 7.48
N SER A 150 17.57 -2.75 6.74
CA SER A 150 17.68 -2.60 5.28
C SER A 150 17.04 -1.34 4.73
N GLY A 151 17.55 -0.88 3.60
CA GLY A 151 16.97 0.22 2.83
C GLY A 151 16.88 1.55 3.61
N LEU A 152 15.74 2.23 3.48
CA LEU A 152 15.43 3.46 4.22
C LEU A 152 15.00 3.17 5.65
N GLY A 153 14.58 1.95 5.97
CA GLY A 153 14.12 1.55 7.30
C GLY A 153 15.19 1.72 8.38
N ARG A 154 16.49 1.59 8.03
CA ARG A 154 17.63 1.83 8.94
C ARG A 154 17.65 3.25 9.55
N TYR A 155 16.90 4.18 8.96
CA TYR A 155 16.79 5.54 9.49
C TYR A 155 15.60 5.73 10.43
N LEU A 156 14.75 4.71 10.61
CA LEU A 156 13.59 4.80 11.51
C LEU A 156 14.01 5.06 12.97
N ASP A 157 15.13 4.49 13.38
CA ASP A 157 15.70 4.69 14.72
C ASP A 157 16.73 5.82 14.76
N SER A 158 16.79 6.68 13.74
CA SER A 158 17.75 7.78 13.70
C SER A 158 17.33 8.93 14.61
N PRO A 159 18.31 9.70 15.16
CA PRO A 159 18.01 10.91 15.94
C PRO A 159 17.14 11.92 15.19
N ALA A 160 17.21 11.95 13.86
CA ALA A 160 16.39 12.85 13.05
C ALA A 160 14.90 12.45 13.07
N VAL A 161 14.59 11.16 13.06
CA VAL A 161 13.20 10.67 13.19
C VAL A 161 12.69 10.92 14.60
N GLU A 162 13.52 10.69 15.61
CA GLU A 162 13.15 10.98 17.00
C GLU A 162 12.90 12.49 17.22
N LEU A 163 13.76 13.37 16.66
CA LEU A 163 13.55 14.81 16.71
C LEU A 163 12.25 15.21 15.98
N PHE A 164 11.96 14.62 14.84
CA PHE A 164 10.71 14.83 14.11
C PHE A 164 9.50 14.43 14.96
N HIS A 165 9.54 13.25 15.62
CA HIS A 165 8.49 12.82 16.54
C HIS A 165 8.25 13.82 17.65
N ARG A 166 9.31 14.26 18.34
CA ARG A 166 9.21 15.26 19.42
C ARG A 166 8.62 16.57 18.91
N ALA A 167 9.09 17.05 17.76
CA ALA A 167 8.56 18.28 17.16
C ALA A 167 7.06 18.15 16.86
N VAL A 168 6.61 17.00 16.31
CA VAL A 168 5.19 16.73 16.03
C VAL A 168 4.38 16.63 17.33
N GLN A 169 4.93 16.03 18.40
CA GLN A 169 4.23 15.93 19.69
C GLN A 169 4.03 17.30 20.35
N HIS A 170 5.02 18.18 20.28
CA HIS A 170 4.96 19.48 20.96
C HIS A 170 4.34 20.60 20.13
N ALA A 171 4.49 20.56 18.80
CA ALA A 171 4.05 21.63 17.92
C ALA A 171 3.54 21.12 16.56
N PRO A 172 2.51 20.22 16.52
CA PRO A 172 2.06 19.61 15.27
C PRO A 172 1.64 20.63 14.22
N GLY A 173 0.97 21.71 14.62
CA GLY A 173 0.54 22.77 13.71
C GLY A 173 1.71 23.52 13.06
N ALA A 174 2.77 23.83 13.82
CA ALA A 174 3.96 24.50 13.30
C ALA A 174 4.71 23.59 12.30
N VAL A 175 4.88 22.29 12.64
CA VAL A 175 5.52 21.32 11.75
C VAL A 175 4.69 21.14 10.48
N GLN A 176 3.37 21.02 10.60
CA GLN A 176 2.46 20.91 9.46
C GLN A 176 2.57 22.13 8.53
N HIS A 177 2.58 23.33 9.11
CA HIS A 177 2.71 24.58 8.36
C HIS A 177 4.06 24.67 7.63
N ALA A 178 5.15 24.34 8.31
CA ALA A 178 6.49 24.32 7.71
C ALA A 178 6.59 23.34 6.54
N LEU A 179 6.03 22.14 6.70
CA LEU A 179 5.99 21.15 5.60
C LEU A 179 5.10 21.60 4.44
N HIS A 180 3.98 22.25 4.70
CA HIS A 180 3.13 22.82 3.63
C HIS A 180 3.84 23.92 2.84
N LEU A 181 4.54 24.84 3.53
CA LEU A 181 5.33 25.87 2.86
C LEU A 181 6.47 25.28 2.03
N GLY A 182 7.23 24.36 2.61
CA GLY A 182 8.28 23.62 1.92
C GLY A 182 7.73 22.81 0.75
N GLY A 183 6.62 22.13 0.93
CA GLY A 183 5.93 21.34 -0.11
C GLY A 183 5.49 22.19 -1.31
N ARG A 184 4.97 23.40 -1.06
CA ARG A 184 4.62 24.36 -2.13
C ARG A 184 5.85 24.78 -2.94
N ALA A 185 6.94 25.10 -2.26
CA ALA A 185 8.18 25.52 -2.88
C ALA A 185 8.81 24.40 -3.75
N VAL A 186 8.72 23.13 -3.32
CA VAL A 186 9.32 22.00 -4.05
C VAL A 186 8.40 21.35 -5.10
N ARG A 187 7.12 21.74 -5.18
CA ARG A 187 6.17 21.17 -6.17
C ARG A 187 6.69 21.18 -7.62
N PRO A 188 7.24 22.28 -8.16
CA PRO A 188 7.77 22.29 -9.52
C PRO A 188 8.97 21.35 -9.67
N LEU A 189 9.87 21.32 -8.68
CA LEU A 189 11.03 20.42 -8.65
C LEU A 189 10.59 18.95 -8.61
N ARG A 190 9.57 18.62 -7.82
CA ARG A 190 8.98 17.27 -7.80
C ARG A 190 8.48 16.86 -9.17
N ARG A 191 7.72 17.70 -9.85
CA ARG A 191 7.21 17.41 -11.19
C ARG A 191 8.35 17.18 -12.19
N ALA A 192 9.40 17.99 -12.13
CA ALA A 192 10.58 17.87 -12.98
C ALA A 192 11.36 16.56 -12.66
N ALA A 193 11.57 16.24 -11.37
CA ALA A 193 12.26 15.02 -10.94
C ALA A 193 11.50 13.76 -11.36
N GLN A 194 10.17 13.76 -11.22
CA GLN A 194 9.34 12.63 -11.66
C GLN A 194 9.36 12.41 -13.18
N ARG A 195 9.51 13.47 -13.98
CA ARG A 195 9.63 13.36 -15.44
C ARG A 195 11.00 12.90 -15.90
N ARG A 196 12.08 13.35 -15.23
CA ARG A 196 13.48 13.13 -15.66
C ARG A 196 14.09 11.87 -15.09
N ALA A 197 13.77 11.52 -13.85
CA ALA A 197 14.33 10.37 -13.13
C ALA A 197 13.27 9.79 -12.19
N PRO A 198 12.21 9.15 -12.72
CA PRO A 198 11.21 8.49 -11.90
C PRO A 198 11.89 7.40 -11.05
N GLY A 199 11.60 7.39 -9.74
CA GLY A 199 12.21 6.43 -8.80
C GLY A 199 13.57 6.86 -8.23
N SER A 200 14.07 8.06 -8.53
CA SER A 200 15.27 8.60 -7.88
C SER A 200 15.00 8.93 -6.40
N ARG A 201 16.06 8.89 -5.56
CA ARG A 201 15.97 9.29 -4.15
C ARG A 201 15.45 10.72 -3.98
N TRP A 202 15.79 11.62 -4.89
CA TRP A 202 15.31 12.99 -4.91
C TRP A 202 13.82 13.06 -5.22
N ALA A 203 13.33 12.29 -6.20
CA ALA A 203 11.90 12.23 -6.50
C ALA A 203 11.09 11.69 -5.31
N ALA A 204 11.61 10.70 -4.60
CA ALA A 204 11.00 10.15 -3.39
C ALA A 204 10.98 11.19 -2.24
N LEU A 205 12.10 11.87 -1.98
CA LEU A 205 12.18 12.92 -0.96
C LEU A 205 11.22 14.06 -1.25
N LEU A 206 11.20 14.55 -2.48
CA LEU A 206 10.30 15.63 -2.89
C LEU A 206 8.82 15.20 -2.85
N ALA A 207 8.52 13.91 -3.03
CA ALA A 207 7.18 13.37 -2.86
C ALA A 207 6.74 13.39 -1.39
N VAL A 208 7.64 13.05 -0.47
CA VAL A 208 7.38 13.14 0.99
C VAL A 208 7.15 14.60 1.41
N LEU A 209 8.01 15.52 0.96
CA LEU A 209 7.90 16.96 1.32
C LEU A 209 6.64 17.62 0.74
N ALA A 210 6.15 17.16 -0.42
CA ALA A 210 4.95 17.70 -1.05
C ALA A 210 3.67 16.90 -0.72
N ASN A 211 3.72 16.12 0.34
CA ASN A 211 2.63 15.26 0.78
C ASN A 211 1.56 16.06 1.55
N GLU A 212 0.31 15.62 1.41
CA GLU A 212 -0.86 16.23 2.06
C GLU A 212 -1.31 15.46 3.33
N THR A 213 -0.64 14.34 3.66
CA THR A 213 -0.94 13.56 4.86
C THR A 213 -0.60 14.35 6.12
N PRO A 214 -1.47 14.39 7.14
CA PRO A 214 -1.19 15.06 8.41
C PRO A 214 0.12 14.55 9.04
N VAL A 215 0.92 15.47 9.58
CA VAL A 215 2.22 15.12 10.20
C VAL A 215 2.08 14.18 11.38
N VAL A 216 0.97 14.27 12.13
CA VAL A 216 0.66 13.35 13.22
C VAL A 216 0.51 11.93 12.72
N THR A 217 -0.25 11.73 11.62
CA THR A 217 -0.39 10.44 10.95
C THR A 217 0.96 9.91 10.44
N MET A 218 1.75 10.79 9.80
CA MET A 218 3.08 10.43 9.29
C MET A 218 4.00 9.93 10.42
N ALA A 219 4.09 10.70 11.50
CA ALA A 219 4.95 10.39 12.63
C ALA A 219 4.53 9.08 13.32
N ALA A 220 3.24 8.91 13.58
CA ALA A 220 2.73 7.74 14.28
C ALA A 220 3.01 6.44 13.52
N PHE A 221 2.80 6.39 12.19
CA PHE A 221 3.12 5.22 11.40
C PHE A 221 4.62 4.91 11.34
N LEU A 222 5.50 5.91 11.31
CA LEU A 222 6.95 5.65 11.34
C LEU A 222 7.36 4.85 12.57
N ARG A 223 6.74 5.12 13.72
CA ARG A 223 6.96 4.36 14.95
C ARG A 223 6.45 2.92 14.83
N SER A 224 5.28 2.72 14.22
CA SER A 224 4.73 1.39 13.97
C SER A 224 5.62 0.56 13.03
N PHE A 225 6.27 1.20 12.06
CA PHE A 225 7.18 0.52 11.15
C PHE A 225 8.46 0.03 11.84
N ALA A 226 8.97 0.76 12.84
CA ALA A 226 10.14 0.33 13.60
C ALA A 226 9.89 -0.98 14.37
N LEU A 227 8.64 -1.25 14.73
CA LEU A 227 8.19 -2.43 15.48
C LEU A 227 7.60 -3.52 14.58
N LEU A 228 7.69 -3.39 13.26
CA LEU A 228 7.04 -4.30 12.32
C LEU A 228 7.62 -5.71 12.39
N ASP A 229 6.77 -6.68 12.72
CA ASP A 229 7.02 -8.10 12.51
C ASP A 229 5.72 -8.83 12.11
N GLU A 230 5.56 -9.00 10.82
CA GLU A 230 4.48 -9.77 10.19
C GLU A 230 5.02 -11.05 9.52
N SER A 231 6.17 -11.54 9.96
CA SER A 231 6.84 -12.71 9.38
C SER A 231 5.97 -13.98 9.42
N ALA A 232 5.15 -14.13 10.47
CA ALA A 232 4.20 -15.25 10.61
C ALA A 232 3.17 -15.31 9.46
N ALA A 233 2.83 -14.16 8.85
CA ALA A 233 1.89 -14.12 7.72
C ALA A 233 2.44 -14.82 6.47
N LEU A 234 3.75 -14.93 6.31
CA LEU A 234 4.37 -15.54 5.13
C LEU A 234 3.99 -17.01 4.98
N ALA A 235 3.90 -17.75 6.08
CA ALA A 235 3.46 -19.15 6.06
C ALA A 235 1.99 -19.27 5.62
N VAL A 236 1.14 -18.36 6.09
CA VAL A 236 -0.29 -18.31 5.72
C VAL A 236 -0.45 -17.99 4.24
N LEU A 237 0.30 -17.01 3.74
CA LEU A 237 0.24 -16.55 2.34
C LEU A 237 0.81 -17.57 1.34
N ALA A 238 1.55 -18.58 1.78
CA ALA A 238 2.01 -19.67 0.93
C ALA A 238 0.85 -20.52 0.35
N ALA A 239 -0.36 -20.41 0.90
CA ALA A 239 -1.55 -21.11 0.42
C ALA A 239 -2.15 -20.52 -0.87
N VAL A 240 -1.73 -19.33 -1.31
CA VAL A 240 -2.29 -18.65 -2.48
C VAL A 240 -1.20 -18.20 -3.47
N PRO A 241 -1.52 -18.04 -4.77
CA PRO A 241 -0.61 -17.43 -5.73
C PRO A 241 -0.17 -16.04 -5.26
N ALA A 242 1.15 -15.81 -5.24
CA ALA A 242 1.75 -14.57 -4.79
C ALA A 242 2.69 -13.99 -5.86
N LEU A 243 2.47 -12.71 -6.21
CA LEU A 243 3.40 -11.91 -7.01
C LEU A 243 4.13 -10.95 -6.09
N VAL A 244 5.46 -11.01 -6.07
CA VAL A 244 6.29 -10.10 -5.27
C VAL A 244 7.17 -9.28 -6.21
N LEU A 245 7.03 -7.96 -6.17
CA LEU A 245 7.76 -7.01 -6.99
C LEU A 245 8.67 -6.14 -6.11
N CYS A 246 9.97 -6.19 -6.38
CA CYS A 246 10.99 -5.35 -5.72
C CYS A 246 11.83 -4.64 -6.76
N GLY A 247 12.22 -3.38 -6.49
CA GLY A 247 13.15 -2.66 -7.34
C GLY A 247 14.58 -3.23 -7.22
N SER A 248 15.22 -3.53 -8.36
CA SER A 248 16.59 -4.09 -8.41
C SER A 248 17.68 -3.13 -7.90
N ARG A 249 17.37 -1.85 -7.70
CA ARG A 249 18.31 -0.79 -7.25
C ARG A 249 18.16 -0.37 -5.79
N THR A 250 17.52 -1.14 -4.93
CA THR A 250 17.70 -0.95 -3.50
C THR A 250 19.12 -1.39 -3.18
N SER A 251 20.03 -0.41 -2.97
CA SER A 251 21.42 -0.63 -2.57
C SER A 251 21.48 -1.15 -1.12
N GLY A 252 21.16 -2.40 -0.95
CA GLY A 252 21.31 -3.21 0.23
C GLY A 252 21.65 -4.64 -0.18
N PRO A 253 22.28 -5.45 0.67
CA PRO A 253 22.57 -6.83 0.32
C PRO A 253 21.28 -7.53 -0.09
N ARG A 254 21.32 -8.38 -1.10
CA ARG A 254 20.20 -9.13 -1.71
C ARG A 254 19.40 -10.00 -0.72
N SER A 255 19.76 -9.98 0.54
CA SER A 255 19.13 -10.69 1.66
C SER A 255 17.92 -9.99 2.28
N SER A 256 17.56 -8.78 1.86
CA SER A 256 16.45 -8.01 2.45
C SER A 256 15.10 -8.12 1.73
N CYS A 257 15.03 -8.73 0.55
CA CYS A 257 13.83 -9.42 0.14
C CYS A 257 13.94 -10.81 0.78
N PRO A 258 13.01 -11.22 1.67
CA PRO A 258 13.06 -12.60 2.13
C PRO A 258 13.05 -13.46 0.87
N PRO A 259 13.97 -14.43 0.72
CA PRO A 259 13.79 -15.43 -0.29
C PRO A 259 12.46 -16.11 0.11
N VAL A 260 11.40 -15.82 -0.60
CA VAL A 260 10.30 -16.77 -0.70
C VAL A 260 10.99 -17.96 -1.34
N SER A 261 11.45 -18.85 -0.49
CA SER A 261 12.34 -19.93 -0.90
C SER A 261 11.59 -20.70 -1.96
N ARG A 262 12.21 -20.86 -3.14
CA ARG A 262 11.71 -21.71 -4.25
C ARG A 262 11.37 -23.16 -3.80
N ARG A 263 11.62 -23.52 -2.55
CA ARG A 263 11.40 -24.85 -1.98
C ARG A 263 10.02 -25.07 -1.37
N GLY A 264 9.17 -24.05 -1.21
CA GLY A 264 7.81 -24.16 -0.67
C GLY A 264 6.67 -23.97 -1.67
N CYS A 265 6.89 -23.30 -2.79
CA CYS A 265 5.87 -23.07 -3.80
C CYS A 265 5.93 -24.15 -4.90
N ARG A 266 5.14 -25.20 -4.73
CA ARG A 266 4.76 -26.08 -5.86
C ARG A 266 3.71 -25.36 -6.69
N ALA A 267 4.12 -24.36 -7.48
CA ALA A 267 3.32 -23.82 -8.57
C ALA A 267 4.24 -23.36 -9.69
N PRO A 268 3.96 -23.73 -10.96
CA PRO A 268 4.90 -23.65 -12.08
C PRO A 268 4.96 -22.30 -12.81
N ASN A 269 4.55 -21.17 -12.26
CA ASN A 269 4.51 -19.90 -12.98
C ASN A 269 5.01 -18.71 -12.16
N TRP A 270 6.30 -18.70 -11.81
CA TRP A 270 6.98 -17.49 -11.35
C TRP A 270 7.53 -16.75 -12.57
N CYS A 271 6.89 -15.68 -13.01
CA CYS A 271 7.43 -14.78 -14.01
C CYS A 271 8.48 -13.88 -13.36
N GLY A 272 9.73 -14.34 -13.31
CA GLY A 272 10.88 -13.47 -13.09
C GLY A 272 11.08 -12.64 -14.34
N SER A 273 11.07 -11.30 -14.23
CA SER A 273 11.51 -10.44 -15.32
C SER A 273 12.98 -10.70 -15.58
N THR A 274 13.28 -11.45 -16.62
CA THR A 274 14.61 -11.48 -17.26
C THR A 274 14.83 -10.11 -17.89
N GLU A 275 16.00 -9.52 -17.59
CA GLU A 275 16.50 -8.35 -18.32
C GLU A 275 16.49 -8.64 -19.83
N PRO A 276 16.17 -7.65 -20.67
CA PRO A 276 16.51 -7.77 -22.08
C PRO A 276 18.02 -7.66 -22.21
N ASP A 277 18.59 -8.73 -22.77
CA ASP A 277 20.00 -8.82 -23.19
C ASP A 277 20.20 -7.79 -24.31
N THR A 278 20.85 -6.66 -23.99
CA THR A 278 21.35 -5.71 -24.99
C THR A 278 22.79 -6.08 -25.33
N ARG A 279 22.92 -6.82 -26.42
CA ARG A 279 24.15 -6.78 -27.23
C ARG A 279 24.04 -5.65 -28.24
#